data_e358694e8e30d13d58008d48a459a935
#
_entry.id   e358694e8e30d13d58008d48a459a935
#
_cell.length_a   1.000
_cell.length_b   1.000
_cell.length_c   1.000
_cell.angle_alpha   90.00
_cell.angle_beta   90.00
_cell.angle_gamma   90.00
#
_symmetry.space_group_name_H-M   'P 1'
#
loop_
_entity.id
_entity.type
_entity.pdbx_description
1 polymer ?
#
loop_
_entity_poly.entity_id
_entity_poly.type
_entity_poly.pdbx_seq_one_letter_code
_entity_poly.pdbx_strand_id
1 'polypeptide(L)'
;MSKKKQKNRSLPGTGSIITSAVFLALVFGFSLAGIASPDRKFSEMENRSLQQAPKVSFEGIKNGSFTEEIESYMSDQIFLKDELVTMKTGADTVLGKRFMNGVYLADDDFYIQDFQENSQQIKTNIDCLNEFAKGLDNNIEVDMLLAPNASCVLYDKLPAPNQCGDQHKTAEDIRAMLDPKIHLAYPEEALRTEAEECYYHTDHHWTSQGAELGYSALRQIMELPAIQKYERSVRELDNFYGTLYSKAPRTGAQSDTIDLVTYEGNAITVRYPVAAGDHEIPAECTEVNGIPQKEGLFVKAPESTKDKYAALMGGNFALTEIETNADSNEHVLILKDSYANAVLPELCAQFSHISLIDLRYYHMQEESVSEYVKSHGINRVIYIYNIDFLNTDNNFVWLE
;
A
#
# COMPACT_ATOMS: atom_id res chain seq x y z
N MET A 1 -23.02 70.14 8.25
CA MET A 1 -23.51 69.27 9.37
C MET A 1 -23.95 67.95 8.78
N SER A 2 -23.08 66.96 8.88
CA SER A 2 -23.34 65.59 8.37
C SER A 2 -23.95 64.75 9.49
N LYS A 3 -25.18 64.27 9.33
CA LYS A 3 -25.87 63.37 10.26
C LYS A 3 -25.30 61.97 10.10
N LYS A 4 -24.47 61.49 11.05
CA LYS A 4 -24.11 60.08 11.20
C LYS A 4 -25.40 59.26 11.42
N LYS A 5 -25.75 58.42 10.42
CA LYS A 5 -26.78 57.38 10.59
C LYS A 5 -26.27 56.36 11.60
N GLN A 6 -26.87 56.35 12.80
CA GLN A 6 -26.73 55.26 13.77
C GLN A 6 -27.31 53.98 13.14
N LYS A 7 -26.46 52.96 12.90
CA LYS A 7 -26.88 51.63 12.51
C LYS A 7 -27.53 50.98 13.73
N ASN A 8 -28.85 50.89 13.75
CA ASN A 8 -29.57 50.08 14.73
C ASN A 8 -29.07 48.62 14.56
N ARG A 9 -28.29 48.14 15.55
CA ARG A 9 -28.02 46.71 15.70
C ARG A 9 -29.31 46.07 16.23
N SER A 10 -30.05 45.40 15.35
CA SER A 10 -31.13 44.50 15.76
C SER A 10 -30.55 43.39 16.61
N LEU A 11 -31.14 43.07 17.76
CA LEU A 11 -30.78 41.92 18.54
C LEU A 11 -30.95 40.65 17.71
N PRO A 12 -30.05 39.63 17.87
CA PRO A 12 -30.18 38.38 17.12
C PRO A 12 -31.52 37.73 17.46
N GLY A 13 -32.20 37.18 16.43
CA GLY A 13 -33.46 36.46 16.63
C GLY A 13 -33.26 35.22 17.51
N THR A 14 -34.31 34.78 18.22
CA THR A 14 -34.29 33.61 19.11
C THR A 14 -33.67 32.37 18.45
N GLY A 15 -33.96 32.12 17.16
CA GLY A 15 -33.37 31.02 16.36
C GLY A 15 -31.85 31.10 16.24
N SER A 16 -31.31 32.32 16.00
CA SER A 16 -29.87 32.55 15.92
C SER A 16 -29.17 32.29 17.26
N ILE A 17 -29.81 32.66 18.37
CA ILE A 17 -29.28 32.43 19.75
C ILE A 17 -29.25 30.91 20.03
N ILE A 18 -30.32 30.18 19.70
CA ILE A 18 -30.40 28.74 19.91
C ILE A 18 -29.31 28.04 19.05
N THR A 19 -29.18 28.36 17.76
CA THR A 19 -28.14 27.77 16.90
C THR A 19 -26.74 28.05 17.44
N SER A 20 -26.44 29.28 17.89
CA SER A 20 -25.16 29.63 18.50
C SER A 20 -24.90 28.84 19.78
N ALA A 21 -25.93 28.72 20.65
CA ALA A 21 -25.80 27.99 21.90
C ALA A 21 -25.56 26.49 21.66
N VAL A 22 -26.28 25.86 20.73
CA VAL A 22 -26.05 24.47 20.34
C VAL A 22 -24.65 24.28 19.76
N PHE A 23 -24.23 25.17 18.86
CA PHE A 23 -22.89 25.11 18.28
C PHE A 23 -21.79 25.20 19.37
N LEU A 24 -21.89 26.14 20.26
CA LEU A 24 -20.92 26.30 21.37
C LEU A 24 -20.96 25.09 22.32
N ALA A 25 -22.14 24.56 22.62
CA ALA A 25 -22.29 23.35 23.46
C ALA A 25 -21.62 22.14 22.82
N LEU A 26 -21.76 21.97 21.50
CA LEU A 26 -21.09 20.91 20.76
C LEU A 26 -19.56 21.11 20.77
N VAL A 27 -19.07 22.30 20.41
CA VAL A 27 -17.61 22.56 20.39
C VAL A 27 -16.98 22.33 21.75
N PHE A 28 -17.52 22.97 22.80
CA PHE A 28 -16.97 22.83 24.16
C PHE A 28 -17.20 21.44 24.74
N GLY A 29 -18.33 20.79 24.44
CA GLY A 29 -18.64 19.43 24.87
C GLY A 29 -17.65 18.40 24.29
N PHE A 30 -17.40 18.44 23.00
CA PHE A 30 -16.41 17.57 22.33
C PHE A 30 -14.99 17.86 22.81
N SER A 31 -14.61 19.14 22.97
CA SER A 31 -13.29 19.51 23.48
C SER A 31 -13.06 18.98 24.92
N LEU A 32 -14.04 19.15 25.82
CA LEU A 32 -13.95 18.66 27.19
C LEU A 32 -13.93 17.13 27.24
N ALA A 33 -14.73 16.45 26.40
CA ALA A 33 -14.71 15.00 26.29
C ALA A 33 -13.35 14.49 25.77
N GLY A 34 -12.75 15.18 24.79
CA GLY A 34 -11.40 14.88 24.30
C GLY A 34 -10.35 14.99 25.40
N ILE A 35 -10.35 16.10 26.16
CA ILE A 35 -9.41 16.30 27.26
C ILE A 35 -9.58 15.24 28.37
N ALA A 36 -10.81 14.78 28.61
CA ALA A 36 -11.11 13.78 29.64
C ALA A 36 -10.86 12.33 29.18
N SER A 37 -10.71 12.10 27.88
CA SER A 37 -10.44 10.77 27.30
C SER A 37 -8.95 10.45 27.34
N PRO A 38 -8.56 9.18 27.55
CA PRO A 38 -7.17 8.78 27.43
C PRO A 38 -6.71 8.88 25.98
N ASP A 39 -5.43 9.27 25.78
CA ASP A 39 -4.84 9.33 24.45
C ASP A 39 -4.79 7.94 23.81
N ARG A 40 -5.17 7.87 22.53
CA ARG A 40 -5.04 6.67 21.71
C ARG A 40 -3.64 6.66 21.10
N LYS A 41 -2.99 5.50 21.10
CA LYS A 41 -1.65 5.33 20.50
C LYS A 41 -1.72 4.96 19.02
N PHE A 42 -2.79 4.26 18.64
CA PHE A 42 -2.99 3.74 17.30
C PHE A 42 -4.45 3.95 16.86
N SER A 43 -4.67 4.21 15.60
CA SER A 43 -5.99 4.22 14.98
C SER A 43 -6.15 2.99 14.10
N GLU A 44 -7.02 2.07 14.51
CA GLU A 44 -7.41 0.92 13.67
C GLU A 44 -8.12 1.37 12.39
N MET A 45 -8.84 2.50 12.45
CA MET A 45 -9.54 3.04 11.28
C MET A 45 -8.55 3.59 10.24
N GLU A 46 -7.53 4.34 10.68
CA GLU A 46 -6.55 4.96 9.78
C GLU A 46 -5.32 4.05 9.55
N ASN A 47 -5.26 2.91 10.26
CA ASN A 47 -4.14 1.95 10.25
C ASN A 47 -2.77 2.63 10.45
N ARG A 48 -2.68 3.51 11.45
CA ARG A 48 -1.45 4.24 11.76
C ARG A 48 -1.31 4.61 13.24
N SER A 49 -0.08 4.82 13.64
CA SER A 49 0.21 5.43 14.94
C SER A 49 -0.31 6.86 14.99
N LEU A 50 -0.91 7.22 16.11
CA LEU A 50 -1.44 8.57 16.36
C LEU A 50 -0.40 9.43 17.08
N GLN A 51 -0.38 10.73 16.74
CA GLN A 51 0.48 11.69 17.38
C GLN A 51 0.17 11.72 18.88
N GLN A 52 1.20 11.58 19.70
CA GLN A 52 1.13 11.71 21.14
C GLN A 52 1.42 13.14 21.58
N ALA A 53 1.02 13.50 22.80
CA ALA A 53 1.24 14.84 23.34
C ALA A 53 2.72 15.26 23.21
N PRO A 54 3.02 16.34 22.48
CA PRO A 54 4.40 16.73 22.22
C PRO A 54 5.06 17.29 23.48
N LYS A 55 6.37 17.09 23.58
CA LYS A 55 7.16 17.68 24.66
C LYS A 55 7.53 19.11 24.30
N VAL A 56 7.24 20.04 25.23
CA VAL A 56 7.63 21.43 25.06
C VAL A 56 9.15 21.55 25.04
N SER A 57 9.71 22.07 23.93
CA SER A 57 11.12 22.41 23.82
C SER A 57 11.29 23.82 23.26
N PHE A 58 12.34 24.52 23.72
CA PHE A 58 12.63 25.87 23.21
C PHE A 58 12.96 25.86 21.71
N GLU A 59 13.65 24.83 21.25
CA GLU A 59 14.01 24.66 19.83
C GLU A 59 12.76 24.39 18.98
N GLY A 60 11.85 23.50 19.43
CA GLY A 60 10.59 23.20 18.74
C GLY A 60 9.67 24.42 18.64
N ILE A 61 9.65 25.30 19.68
CA ILE A 61 8.90 26.56 19.61
C ILE A 61 9.54 27.51 18.58
N LYS A 62 10.87 27.57 18.54
CA LYS A 62 11.60 28.50 17.67
C LYS A 62 11.51 28.12 16.19
N ASN A 63 11.58 26.83 15.88
CA ASN A 63 11.52 26.32 14.50
C ASN A 63 10.10 26.00 14.00
N GLY A 64 9.09 26.07 14.88
CA GLY A 64 7.68 25.82 14.55
C GLY A 64 7.23 24.36 14.70
N SER A 65 8.13 23.39 14.88
CA SER A 65 7.79 21.96 14.97
C SER A 65 6.83 21.64 16.10
N PHE A 66 6.95 22.34 17.25
CA PHE A 66 6.03 22.18 18.38
C PHE A 66 4.58 22.54 17.99
N THR A 67 4.39 23.56 17.15
CA THR A 67 3.05 23.95 16.70
C THR A 67 2.46 22.88 15.77
N GLU A 68 3.24 22.36 14.83
CA GLU A 68 2.84 21.28 13.93
C GLU A 68 2.49 19.99 14.70
N GLU A 69 3.33 19.63 15.70
CA GLU A 69 3.07 18.47 16.56
C GLU A 69 1.79 18.64 17.38
N ILE A 70 1.51 19.85 17.94
CA ILE A 70 0.27 20.16 18.66
C ILE A 70 -0.94 20.06 17.75
N GLU A 71 -0.88 20.60 16.53
CA GLU A 71 -1.99 20.53 15.56
C GLU A 71 -2.28 19.07 15.19
N SER A 72 -1.23 18.29 14.92
CA SER A 72 -1.35 16.84 14.63
C SER A 72 -1.94 16.09 15.82
N TYR A 73 -1.44 16.33 17.04
CA TYR A 73 -1.97 15.74 18.27
C TYR A 73 -3.45 16.05 18.47
N MET A 74 -3.82 17.33 18.37
CA MET A 74 -5.21 17.75 18.53
C MET A 74 -6.12 17.12 17.48
N SER A 75 -5.65 17.00 16.24
CA SER A 75 -6.39 16.34 15.15
C SER A 75 -6.55 14.84 15.38
N ASP A 76 -5.51 14.17 15.89
CA ASP A 76 -5.51 12.73 16.11
C ASP A 76 -6.31 12.28 17.33
N GLN A 77 -6.38 13.13 18.37
CA GLN A 77 -7.05 12.82 19.63
C GLN A 77 -8.47 13.41 19.73
N ILE A 78 -9.09 13.76 18.57
CA ILE A 78 -10.51 14.19 18.55
C ILE A 78 -11.39 13.06 19.11
N PHE A 79 -12.23 13.39 20.10
CA PHE A 79 -13.19 12.45 20.66
C PHE A 79 -14.17 11.96 19.59
N LEU A 80 -14.35 10.64 19.47
CA LEU A 80 -15.19 10.00 18.45
C LEU A 80 -14.79 10.37 16.99
N LYS A 81 -13.49 10.58 16.72
CA LYS A 81 -13.01 10.95 15.37
C LYS A 81 -13.48 9.97 14.32
N ASP A 82 -13.33 8.68 14.59
CA ASP A 82 -13.63 7.61 13.62
C ASP A 82 -15.14 7.59 13.27
N GLU A 83 -16.01 7.76 14.28
CA GLU A 83 -17.46 7.85 14.11
C GLU A 83 -17.86 9.12 13.34
N LEU A 84 -17.24 10.25 13.66
CA LEU A 84 -17.51 11.51 12.96
C LEU A 84 -17.10 11.47 11.49
N VAL A 85 -15.95 10.85 11.18
CA VAL A 85 -15.49 10.65 9.81
C VAL A 85 -16.46 9.74 9.05
N THR A 86 -16.87 8.62 9.65
CA THR A 86 -17.84 7.68 9.06
C THR A 86 -19.19 8.35 8.82
N MET A 87 -19.68 9.14 9.79
CA MET A 87 -20.92 9.92 9.63
C MET A 87 -20.82 10.94 8.49
N LYS A 88 -19.69 11.64 8.40
CA LYS A 88 -19.41 12.60 7.32
C LYS A 88 -19.45 11.91 5.96
N THR A 89 -18.71 10.80 5.82
CA THR A 89 -18.70 10.01 4.58
C THR A 89 -20.10 9.51 4.19
N GLY A 90 -20.87 9.02 5.18
CA GLY A 90 -22.26 8.61 4.96
C GLY A 90 -23.15 9.77 4.48
N ALA A 91 -23.04 10.95 5.10
CA ALA A 91 -23.79 12.13 4.68
C ALA A 91 -23.39 12.60 3.27
N ASP A 92 -22.09 12.63 2.96
CA ASP A 92 -21.57 12.96 1.63
C ASP A 92 -22.11 11.98 0.56
N THR A 93 -22.16 10.68 0.88
CA THR A 93 -22.71 9.63 0.00
C THR A 93 -24.21 9.82 -0.25
N VAL A 94 -24.99 10.11 0.79
CA VAL A 94 -26.43 10.40 0.66
C VAL A 94 -26.68 11.64 -0.22
N LEU A 95 -25.78 12.62 -0.19
CA LEU A 95 -25.79 13.80 -1.05
C LEU A 95 -25.31 13.53 -2.48
N GLY A 96 -24.99 12.26 -2.82
CA GLY A 96 -24.57 11.83 -4.14
C GLY A 96 -23.07 11.98 -4.42
N LYS A 97 -22.25 12.30 -3.40
CA LYS A 97 -20.79 12.38 -3.57
C LYS A 97 -20.20 10.96 -3.58
N ARG A 98 -19.51 10.63 -4.65
CA ARG A 98 -18.89 9.30 -4.88
C ARG A 98 -17.38 9.34 -5.04
N PHE A 99 -16.76 10.49 -4.76
CA PHE A 99 -15.30 10.66 -4.77
C PHE A 99 -14.87 11.40 -3.51
N MET A 100 -14.01 10.78 -2.69
CA MET A 100 -13.55 11.32 -1.41
C MET A 100 -12.13 10.84 -1.11
N ASN A 101 -11.25 11.76 -0.74
CA ASN A 101 -9.89 11.45 -0.31
C ASN A 101 -9.09 10.59 -1.31
N GLY A 102 -9.26 10.82 -2.62
CA GLY A 102 -8.60 10.06 -3.68
C GLY A 102 -9.21 8.67 -3.94
N VAL A 103 -10.42 8.41 -3.43
CA VAL A 103 -11.12 7.13 -3.57
C VAL A 103 -12.49 7.35 -4.20
N TYR A 104 -12.79 6.56 -5.24
CA TYR A 104 -14.13 6.43 -5.79
C TYR A 104 -14.90 5.35 -5.02
N LEU A 105 -16.12 5.69 -4.61
CA LEU A 105 -17.12 4.70 -4.18
C LEU A 105 -17.80 4.18 -5.46
N ALA A 106 -17.26 3.13 -6.01
CA ALA A 106 -17.65 2.55 -7.27
C ALA A 106 -18.90 1.65 -7.15
N ASP A 107 -19.37 1.09 -8.25
CA ASP A 107 -20.49 0.17 -8.23
C ASP A 107 -20.07 -1.17 -7.59
N ASP A 108 -21.04 -1.95 -7.16
CA ASP A 108 -20.86 -3.24 -6.46
C ASP A 108 -19.95 -3.14 -5.22
N ASP A 109 -20.07 -2.01 -4.51
CA ASP A 109 -19.38 -1.72 -3.24
C ASP A 109 -17.85 -1.65 -3.31
N PHE A 110 -17.26 -1.56 -4.51
CA PHE A 110 -15.82 -1.35 -4.67
C PHE A 110 -15.39 0.05 -4.23
N TYR A 111 -14.26 0.11 -3.53
CA TYR A 111 -13.48 1.31 -3.29
C TYR A 111 -12.32 1.29 -4.30
N ILE A 112 -12.28 2.26 -5.19
CA ILE A 112 -11.27 2.31 -6.25
C ILE A 112 -10.40 3.55 -6.08
N GLN A 113 -9.09 3.34 -5.96
CA GLN A 113 -8.13 4.45 -5.89
C GLN A 113 -8.08 5.20 -7.22
N ASP A 114 -8.10 6.53 -7.14
CA ASP A 114 -7.87 7.39 -8.30
C ASP A 114 -6.46 7.24 -8.83
N PHE A 115 -6.31 7.32 -10.12
CA PHE A 115 -5.02 7.34 -10.80
C PHE A 115 -4.89 8.62 -11.61
N GLN A 116 -3.80 9.35 -11.38
CA GLN A 116 -3.45 10.56 -12.12
C GLN A 116 -2.01 10.45 -12.61
N GLU A 117 -1.82 10.39 -13.93
CA GLU A 117 -0.50 10.20 -14.51
C GLU A 117 0.45 11.37 -14.18
N ASN A 118 1.64 11.01 -13.69
CA ASN A 118 2.79 11.88 -13.56
C ASN A 118 3.90 11.41 -14.51
N SER A 119 3.78 11.75 -15.79
CA SER A 119 4.69 11.31 -16.85
C SER A 119 6.17 11.63 -16.54
N GLN A 120 6.43 12.73 -15.82
CA GLN A 120 7.81 13.10 -15.46
C GLN A 120 8.40 12.15 -14.42
N GLN A 121 7.62 11.78 -13.40
CA GLN A 121 8.08 10.85 -12.38
C GLN A 121 8.25 9.45 -12.96
N ILE A 122 7.28 8.97 -13.74
CA ILE A 122 7.37 7.70 -14.47
C ILE A 122 8.65 7.65 -15.29
N LYS A 123 8.91 8.69 -16.09
CA LYS A 123 10.13 8.74 -16.91
C LYS A 123 11.39 8.65 -16.06
N THR A 124 11.47 9.40 -14.97
CA THR A 124 12.62 9.37 -14.05
C THR A 124 12.84 7.95 -13.50
N ASN A 125 11.77 7.29 -13.04
CA ASN A 125 11.85 5.97 -12.46
C ASN A 125 12.23 4.91 -13.50
N ILE A 126 11.68 4.99 -14.73
CA ILE A 126 12.06 4.09 -15.83
C ILE A 126 13.51 4.32 -16.25
N ASP A 127 13.99 5.56 -16.30
CA ASP A 127 15.40 5.85 -16.58
C ASP A 127 16.34 5.17 -15.54
N CYS A 128 15.99 5.21 -14.23
CA CYS A 128 16.76 4.52 -13.18
C CYS A 128 16.74 2.99 -13.37
N LEU A 129 15.56 2.39 -13.67
CA LEU A 129 15.46 0.96 -13.93
C LEU A 129 16.29 0.52 -15.16
N ASN A 130 16.25 1.31 -16.22
CA ASN A 130 17.02 1.07 -17.44
C ASN A 130 18.53 1.14 -17.19
N GLU A 131 19.01 2.16 -16.47
CA GLU A 131 20.43 2.30 -16.16
C GLU A 131 20.93 1.15 -15.27
N PHE A 132 20.15 0.77 -14.26
CA PHE A 132 20.48 -0.39 -13.43
C PHE A 132 20.53 -1.67 -14.28
N ALA A 133 19.54 -1.95 -15.13
CA ALA A 133 19.52 -3.12 -15.99
C ALA A 133 20.72 -3.17 -16.96
N LYS A 134 21.11 -2.03 -17.54
CA LYS A 134 22.31 -1.91 -18.41
C LYS A 134 23.61 -2.17 -17.65
N GLY A 135 23.66 -1.81 -16.36
CA GLY A 135 24.83 -2.03 -15.49
C GLY A 135 25.04 -3.49 -15.07
N LEU A 136 24.03 -4.34 -15.24
CA LEU A 136 24.11 -5.77 -14.94
C LEU A 136 24.86 -6.54 -16.04
N ASP A 137 25.52 -7.63 -15.65
CA ASP A 137 26.19 -8.54 -16.58
C ASP A 137 25.18 -9.11 -17.62
N ASN A 138 25.68 -9.43 -18.82
CA ASN A 138 24.83 -9.86 -19.91
C ASN A 138 24.13 -11.21 -19.71
N ASN A 139 24.59 -12.00 -18.76
CA ASN A 139 24.00 -13.29 -18.39
C ASN A 139 22.92 -13.18 -17.31
N ILE A 140 22.64 -11.97 -16.82
CA ILE A 140 21.57 -11.72 -15.85
C ILE A 140 20.32 -11.35 -16.63
N GLU A 141 19.30 -12.17 -16.52
CA GLU A 141 17.97 -11.92 -17.09
C GLU A 141 17.25 -10.85 -16.25
N VAL A 142 16.51 -9.97 -16.92
CA VAL A 142 15.76 -8.89 -16.27
C VAL A 142 14.32 -8.93 -16.76
N ASP A 143 13.42 -9.24 -15.85
CA ASP A 143 12.00 -9.35 -16.11
C ASP A 143 11.22 -8.32 -15.27
N MET A 144 10.08 -7.88 -15.75
CA MET A 144 9.23 -6.92 -15.06
C MET A 144 7.77 -7.37 -15.10
N LEU A 145 7.15 -7.45 -13.92
CA LEU A 145 5.70 -7.54 -13.75
C LEU A 145 5.19 -6.17 -13.33
N LEU A 146 4.53 -5.48 -14.25
CA LEU A 146 3.84 -4.22 -13.98
C LEU A 146 2.37 -4.52 -13.69
N ALA A 147 1.95 -4.35 -12.44
CA ALA A 147 0.58 -4.62 -12.03
C ALA A 147 -0.32 -3.41 -12.29
N PRO A 148 -1.42 -3.55 -13.07
CA PRO A 148 -2.42 -2.49 -13.19
C PRO A 148 -3.20 -2.34 -11.88
N ASN A 149 -3.79 -1.15 -11.67
CA ASN A 149 -4.69 -0.91 -10.54
C ASN A 149 -6.14 -1.32 -10.85
N ALA A 150 -6.95 -1.45 -9.79
CA ALA A 150 -8.40 -1.64 -9.92
C ALA A 150 -9.06 -0.58 -10.81
N SER A 151 -8.57 0.68 -10.79
CA SER A 151 -9.10 1.75 -11.65
C SER A 151 -8.89 1.53 -13.14
N CYS A 152 -7.96 0.67 -13.55
CA CYS A 152 -7.80 0.23 -14.93
C CYS A 152 -8.74 -0.93 -15.25
N VAL A 153 -8.67 -1.99 -14.45
CA VAL A 153 -9.35 -3.27 -14.72
C VAL A 153 -10.85 -3.18 -14.46
N LEU A 154 -11.26 -2.44 -13.44
CA LEU A 154 -12.66 -2.18 -13.05
C LEU A 154 -13.17 -0.80 -13.49
N TYR A 155 -12.60 -0.25 -14.56
CA TYR A 155 -12.94 1.11 -15.02
C TYR A 155 -14.44 1.33 -15.23
N ASP A 156 -15.15 0.32 -15.72
CA ASP A 156 -16.59 0.39 -15.98
C ASP A 156 -17.44 0.51 -14.70
N LYS A 157 -16.88 0.21 -13.52
CA LYS A 157 -17.51 0.40 -12.21
C LYS A 157 -17.34 1.81 -11.65
N LEU A 158 -16.45 2.61 -12.22
CA LEU A 158 -16.24 3.98 -11.76
C LEU A 158 -17.49 4.84 -11.96
N PRO A 159 -17.84 5.72 -11.00
CA PRO A 159 -18.98 6.61 -11.16
C PRO A 159 -18.74 7.59 -12.31
N ALA A 160 -19.76 7.83 -13.13
CA ALA A 160 -19.70 8.80 -14.21
C ALA A 160 -20.34 10.15 -13.77
N PRO A 161 -19.73 11.31 -14.07
CA PRO A 161 -18.41 11.45 -14.68
C PRO A 161 -17.28 11.19 -13.68
N ASN A 162 -16.15 10.65 -14.16
CA ASN A 162 -14.92 10.55 -13.39
C ASN A 162 -13.77 11.24 -14.14
N GLN A 163 -12.64 11.43 -13.46
CA GLN A 163 -11.43 12.03 -13.99
C GLN A 163 -10.23 11.09 -13.88
N CYS A 164 -10.48 9.79 -13.67
CA CYS A 164 -9.44 8.79 -13.56
C CYS A 164 -8.62 8.72 -14.87
N GLY A 165 -7.29 8.67 -14.72
CA GLY A 165 -6.36 8.61 -15.85
C GLY A 165 -6.38 7.29 -16.59
N ASP A 166 -5.89 7.27 -17.82
CA ASP A 166 -5.82 6.10 -18.69
C ASP A 166 -4.53 5.32 -18.44
N GLN A 167 -4.62 4.30 -17.57
CA GLN A 167 -3.48 3.43 -17.25
C GLN A 167 -3.06 2.52 -18.42
N HIS A 168 -3.98 2.16 -19.31
CA HIS A 168 -3.64 1.39 -20.50
C HIS A 168 -2.61 2.16 -21.34
N LYS A 169 -2.94 3.43 -21.64
CA LYS A 169 -2.02 4.32 -22.35
C LYS A 169 -0.70 4.51 -21.59
N THR A 170 -0.77 4.73 -20.29
CA THR A 170 0.44 4.88 -19.45
C THR A 170 1.34 3.62 -19.53
N ALA A 171 0.78 2.43 -19.51
CA ALA A 171 1.54 1.18 -19.63
C ALA A 171 2.18 1.01 -21.02
N GLU A 172 1.50 1.45 -22.09
CA GLU A 172 2.05 1.48 -23.44
C GLU A 172 3.24 2.46 -23.52
N ASP A 173 3.10 3.64 -22.92
CA ASP A 173 4.17 4.65 -22.86
C ASP A 173 5.38 4.11 -22.03
N ILE A 174 5.14 3.43 -20.90
CA ILE A 174 6.17 2.73 -20.12
C ILE A 174 6.88 1.68 -20.99
N ARG A 175 6.14 0.81 -21.66
CA ARG A 175 6.68 -0.23 -22.56
C ARG A 175 7.62 0.37 -23.62
N ALA A 176 7.25 1.51 -24.18
CA ALA A 176 8.06 2.19 -25.19
C ALA A 176 9.35 2.81 -24.63
N MET A 177 9.41 3.10 -23.32
CA MET A 177 10.56 3.66 -22.65
C MET A 177 11.53 2.63 -22.08
N LEU A 178 11.09 1.39 -21.86
CA LEU A 178 11.93 0.34 -21.27
C LEU A 178 13.08 -0.05 -22.21
N ASP A 179 14.25 -0.32 -21.62
CA ASP A 179 15.39 -0.92 -22.31
C ASP A 179 15.01 -2.32 -22.82
N PRO A 180 15.44 -2.72 -24.02
CA PRO A 180 15.14 -4.05 -24.58
C PRO A 180 15.60 -5.22 -23.70
N LYS A 181 16.52 -5.02 -22.76
CA LYS A 181 16.96 -6.03 -21.80
C LYS A 181 15.87 -6.35 -20.76
N ILE A 182 14.87 -5.49 -20.59
CA ILE A 182 13.79 -5.66 -19.60
C ILE A 182 12.56 -6.25 -20.31
N HIS A 183 12.23 -7.50 -19.99
CA HIS A 183 11.05 -8.17 -20.55
C HIS A 183 9.82 -7.81 -19.71
N LEU A 184 8.82 -7.18 -20.31
CA LEU A 184 7.64 -6.67 -19.60
C LEU A 184 6.43 -7.58 -19.70
N ALA A 185 5.90 -8.03 -18.56
CA ALA A 185 4.55 -8.56 -18.38
C ALA A 185 3.61 -7.48 -17.84
N TYR A 186 2.51 -7.22 -18.56
CA TYR A 186 1.42 -6.33 -18.12
C TYR A 186 0.09 -7.08 -18.29
N PRO A 187 -0.46 -7.68 -17.23
CA PRO A 187 -1.53 -8.68 -17.30
C PRO A 187 -2.95 -8.10 -17.40
N GLU A 188 -3.14 -6.89 -17.91
CA GLU A 188 -4.44 -6.20 -17.96
C GLU A 188 -5.55 -7.05 -18.59
N GLU A 189 -5.32 -7.65 -19.75
CA GLU A 189 -6.34 -8.44 -20.45
C GLU A 189 -6.75 -9.68 -19.64
N ALA A 190 -5.78 -10.37 -19.04
CA ALA A 190 -6.05 -11.53 -18.20
C ALA A 190 -6.88 -11.15 -16.95
N LEU A 191 -6.51 -10.06 -16.28
CA LEU A 191 -7.24 -9.56 -15.10
C LEU A 191 -8.65 -9.11 -15.44
N ARG A 192 -8.89 -8.54 -16.63
CA ARG A 192 -10.25 -8.15 -17.07
C ARG A 192 -11.21 -9.32 -17.26
N THR A 193 -10.71 -10.54 -17.49
CA THR A 193 -11.58 -11.72 -17.64
C THR A 193 -12.28 -12.12 -16.35
N GLU A 194 -11.69 -11.84 -15.20
CA GLU A 194 -12.18 -12.16 -13.86
C GLU A 194 -12.07 -10.93 -12.94
N ALA A 195 -12.42 -9.75 -13.46
CA ALA A 195 -12.06 -8.46 -12.89
C ALA A 195 -12.48 -8.27 -11.42
N GLU A 196 -13.70 -8.72 -11.06
CA GLU A 196 -14.25 -8.57 -9.71
C GLU A 196 -13.55 -9.46 -8.67
N GLU A 197 -13.02 -10.59 -9.09
CA GLU A 197 -12.32 -11.55 -8.24
C GLU A 197 -10.85 -11.19 -8.07
N CYS A 198 -10.31 -10.32 -8.98
CA CYS A 198 -8.91 -9.94 -9.00
C CYS A 198 -8.51 -8.82 -8.04
N TYR A 199 -9.46 -8.09 -7.47
CA TYR A 199 -9.17 -6.96 -6.56
C TYR A 199 -10.04 -7.02 -5.31
N TYR A 200 -9.45 -6.59 -4.17
CA TYR A 200 -10.23 -6.40 -2.95
C TYR A 200 -11.21 -5.23 -3.10
N HIS A 201 -12.36 -5.34 -2.45
CA HIS A 201 -13.36 -4.25 -2.44
C HIS A 201 -12.88 -3.05 -1.63
N THR A 202 -12.18 -3.27 -0.53
CA THR A 202 -11.86 -2.25 0.46
C THR A 202 -10.38 -1.84 0.48
N ASP A 203 -9.55 -2.50 -0.36
CA ASP A 203 -8.12 -2.25 -0.44
C ASP A 203 -7.66 -1.97 -1.88
N HIS A 204 -6.46 -1.38 -2.03
CA HIS A 204 -5.89 -1.05 -3.33
C HIS A 204 -5.15 -2.21 -4.00
N HIS A 205 -4.88 -3.29 -3.29
CA HIS A 205 -4.16 -4.43 -3.84
C HIS A 205 -5.08 -5.37 -4.63
N TRP A 206 -4.46 -6.18 -5.47
CA TRP A 206 -5.10 -7.36 -6.03
C TRP A 206 -5.27 -8.47 -4.99
N THR A 207 -6.18 -9.38 -5.25
CA THR A 207 -6.37 -10.62 -4.48
C THR A 207 -5.31 -11.66 -4.84
N SER A 208 -5.32 -12.81 -4.19
CA SER A 208 -4.51 -13.98 -4.60
C SER A 208 -4.84 -14.45 -6.02
N GLN A 209 -6.11 -14.33 -6.46
CA GLN A 209 -6.52 -14.63 -7.84
C GLN A 209 -5.89 -13.67 -8.84
N GLY A 210 -5.93 -12.36 -8.56
CA GLY A 210 -5.26 -11.36 -9.40
C GLY A 210 -3.75 -11.57 -9.44
N ALA A 211 -3.14 -11.88 -8.29
CA ALA A 211 -1.71 -12.16 -8.19
C ALA A 211 -1.30 -13.42 -8.97
N GLU A 212 -2.12 -14.48 -8.97
CA GLU A 212 -1.90 -15.70 -9.76
C GLU A 212 -1.93 -15.43 -11.26
N LEU A 213 -2.86 -14.59 -11.72
CA LEU A 213 -2.90 -14.16 -13.14
C LEU A 213 -1.68 -13.30 -13.50
N GLY A 214 -1.26 -12.40 -12.58
CA GLY A 214 -0.02 -11.63 -12.69
C GLY A 214 1.20 -12.54 -12.80
N TYR A 215 1.34 -13.50 -11.91
CA TYR A 215 2.40 -14.52 -11.95
C TYR A 215 2.37 -15.31 -13.25
N SER A 216 1.19 -15.71 -13.73
CA SER A 216 1.06 -16.47 -14.98
C SER A 216 1.61 -15.69 -16.18
N ALA A 217 1.36 -14.38 -16.24
CA ALA A 217 1.92 -13.52 -17.29
C ALA A 217 3.46 -13.37 -17.14
N LEU A 218 3.95 -13.17 -15.92
CA LEU A 218 5.39 -13.11 -15.61
C LEU A 218 6.08 -14.43 -15.99
N ARG A 219 5.53 -15.55 -15.58
CA ARG A 219 6.04 -16.90 -15.89
C ARG A 219 6.15 -17.15 -17.38
N GLN A 220 5.21 -16.63 -18.18
CA GLN A 220 5.23 -16.79 -19.66
C GLN A 220 6.43 -16.07 -20.29
N ILE A 221 6.69 -14.82 -19.90
CA ILE A 221 7.85 -14.07 -20.43
C ILE A 221 9.19 -14.65 -19.96
N MET A 222 9.23 -15.24 -18.76
CA MET A 222 10.41 -15.96 -18.24
C MET A 222 10.57 -17.37 -18.82
N GLU A 223 9.64 -17.82 -19.65
CA GLU A 223 9.63 -19.18 -20.23
C GLU A 223 9.70 -20.32 -19.21
N LEU A 224 9.19 -20.10 -18.01
CA LEU A 224 9.23 -21.08 -16.92
C LEU A 224 8.09 -22.09 -17.01
N PRO A 225 8.30 -23.36 -16.59
CA PRO A 225 7.26 -24.37 -16.55
C PRO A 225 6.18 -24.02 -15.50
N ALA A 226 4.97 -24.58 -15.66
CA ALA A 226 3.95 -24.51 -14.63
C ALA A 226 4.42 -25.25 -13.36
N ILE A 227 4.01 -24.77 -12.19
CA ILE A 227 4.26 -25.42 -10.91
C ILE A 227 3.50 -26.75 -10.89
N GLN A 228 4.23 -27.87 -10.83
CA GLN A 228 3.66 -29.23 -10.82
C GLN A 228 4.09 -30.05 -9.61
N LYS A 229 5.15 -29.65 -8.92
CA LYS A 229 5.76 -30.39 -7.81
C LYS A 229 4.91 -30.36 -6.55
N TYR A 230 4.13 -29.32 -6.35
CA TYR A 230 3.42 -29.04 -5.12
C TYR A 230 1.92 -28.93 -5.33
N GLU A 231 1.13 -29.33 -4.35
CA GLU A 231 -0.32 -29.12 -4.34
C GLU A 231 -0.63 -27.73 -3.75
N ARG A 232 -1.44 -26.95 -4.46
CA ARG A 232 -1.87 -25.61 -4.03
C ARG A 232 -2.99 -25.76 -2.98
N SER A 233 -2.83 -25.11 -1.86
CA SER A 233 -3.80 -25.06 -0.76
C SER A 233 -4.07 -23.61 -0.37
N VAL A 234 -5.27 -23.31 0.10
CA VAL A 234 -5.70 -21.96 0.47
C VAL A 234 -6.27 -21.97 1.88
N ARG A 235 -5.86 -21.01 2.69
CA ARG A 235 -6.46 -20.71 4.00
C ARG A 235 -6.99 -19.29 4.00
N GLU A 236 -8.26 -19.12 4.29
CA GLU A 236 -8.93 -17.82 4.32
C GLU A 236 -8.66 -17.06 5.63
N LEU A 237 -8.54 -15.75 5.51
CA LEU A 237 -8.43 -14.81 6.61
C LEU A 237 -9.49 -13.73 6.45
N ASP A 238 -10.59 -13.90 7.17
CA ASP A 238 -11.79 -13.05 7.09
C ASP A 238 -11.65 -11.70 7.81
N ASN A 239 -12.64 -10.84 7.58
CA ASN A 239 -12.78 -9.53 8.20
C ASN A 239 -11.60 -8.60 7.92
N PHE A 240 -11.20 -8.53 6.66
CA PHE A 240 -10.22 -7.58 6.17
C PHE A 240 -10.90 -6.30 5.69
N TYR A 241 -10.47 -5.17 6.22
CA TYR A 241 -10.80 -3.83 5.73
C TYR A 241 -9.50 -3.09 5.44
N GLY A 242 -9.27 -2.80 4.17
CA GLY A 242 -8.01 -2.25 3.71
C GLY A 242 -7.90 -0.72 3.77
N THR A 243 -6.85 -0.24 3.14
CA THR A 243 -6.45 1.18 3.18
C THR A 243 -7.46 2.10 2.49
N LEU A 244 -8.19 1.64 1.47
CA LEU A 244 -9.18 2.47 0.78
C LEU A 244 -10.43 2.68 1.63
N TYR A 245 -10.85 1.66 2.38
CA TYR A 245 -11.90 1.83 3.39
C TYR A 245 -11.51 2.86 4.45
N SER A 246 -10.26 2.85 4.89
CA SER A 246 -9.75 3.82 5.88
C SER A 246 -9.83 5.26 5.38
N LYS A 247 -9.67 5.50 4.07
CA LYS A 247 -9.78 6.83 3.44
C LYS A 247 -11.22 7.32 3.28
N ALA A 248 -12.19 6.40 3.12
CA ALA A 248 -13.60 6.73 2.90
C ALA A 248 -14.54 5.77 3.65
N PRO A 249 -14.44 5.66 4.98
CA PRO A 249 -15.19 4.68 5.76
C PRO A 249 -16.70 4.97 5.72
N ARG A 250 -17.51 3.93 5.50
CA ARG A 250 -18.97 4.03 5.54
C ARG A 250 -19.61 2.87 6.30
N THR A 251 -20.73 3.13 6.88
CA THR A 251 -21.54 2.08 7.53
C THR A 251 -22.08 1.09 6.49
N GLY A 252 -21.96 -0.20 6.78
CA GLY A 252 -22.46 -1.26 5.93
C GLY A 252 -21.52 -1.71 4.80
N ALA A 253 -20.28 -1.19 4.74
CA ALA A 253 -19.27 -1.77 3.88
C ALA A 253 -19.01 -3.23 4.26
N GLN A 254 -18.89 -4.09 3.26
CA GLN A 254 -18.54 -5.49 3.48
C GLN A 254 -17.02 -5.63 3.62
N SER A 255 -16.59 -6.57 4.48
CA SER A 255 -15.19 -6.92 4.60
C SER A 255 -14.76 -7.83 3.45
N ASP A 256 -13.50 -7.73 3.10
CA ASP A 256 -12.84 -8.70 2.23
C ASP A 256 -12.35 -9.93 3.01
N THR A 257 -11.93 -10.94 2.27
CA THR A 257 -11.22 -12.13 2.76
C THR A 257 -9.87 -12.23 2.05
N ILE A 258 -8.79 -12.44 2.81
CA ILE A 258 -7.46 -12.68 2.24
C ILE A 258 -7.24 -14.18 2.14
N ASP A 259 -6.91 -14.65 0.95
CA ASP A 259 -6.48 -16.01 0.70
C ASP A 259 -4.97 -16.14 0.94
N LEU A 260 -4.60 -16.95 1.92
CA LEU A 260 -3.22 -17.30 2.20
C LEU A 260 -2.88 -18.59 1.43
N VAL A 261 -2.27 -18.41 0.25
CA VAL A 261 -1.93 -19.50 -0.67
C VAL A 261 -0.65 -20.18 -0.20
N THR A 262 -0.69 -21.51 -0.10
CA THR A 262 0.48 -22.35 0.20
C THR A 262 0.63 -23.43 -0.85
N TYR A 263 1.86 -23.89 -1.02
CA TYR A 263 2.21 -25.03 -1.86
C TYR A 263 2.70 -26.16 -0.94
N GLU A 264 1.86 -27.20 -0.75
CA GLU A 264 2.12 -28.26 0.23
C GLU A 264 3.42 -29.01 -0.08
N GLY A 265 4.25 -29.17 0.95
CA GLY A 265 5.57 -29.79 0.82
C GLY A 265 6.67 -28.81 0.38
N ASN A 266 6.35 -27.56 0.08
CA ASN A 266 7.36 -26.52 -0.09
C ASN A 266 7.80 -25.99 1.28
N ALA A 267 8.99 -26.36 1.72
CA ALA A 267 9.59 -25.82 2.93
C ALA A 267 10.15 -24.42 2.64
N ILE A 268 9.70 -23.44 3.39
CA ILE A 268 10.07 -22.03 3.20
C ILE A 268 10.66 -21.50 4.51
N THR A 269 11.85 -20.89 4.42
CA THR A 269 12.48 -20.14 5.51
C THR A 269 12.65 -18.70 5.09
N VAL A 270 12.13 -17.78 5.89
CA VAL A 270 12.22 -16.33 5.66
C VAL A 270 13.18 -15.72 6.66
N ARG A 271 14.15 -14.93 6.19
CA ARG A 271 15.17 -14.24 6.98
C ARG A 271 15.05 -12.74 6.75
N TYR A 272 15.31 -11.96 7.78
CA TYR A 272 15.26 -10.50 7.75
C TYR A 272 16.65 -9.91 8.09
N PRO A 273 17.63 -9.93 7.17
CA PRO A 273 18.98 -9.40 7.42
C PRO A 273 18.99 -7.92 7.74
N VAL A 274 18.05 -7.15 7.14
CA VAL A 274 17.85 -5.73 7.40
C VAL A 274 16.42 -5.49 7.86
N ALA A 275 16.28 -5.16 9.13
CA ALA A 275 14.99 -5.01 9.80
C ALA A 275 14.26 -3.67 9.52
N ALA A 276 14.87 -2.72 8.79
CA ALA A 276 14.22 -1.49 8.40
C ALA A 276 13.00 -1.78 7.50
N GLY A 277 11.85 -1.17 7.80
CA GLY A 277 10.61 -1.45 7.09
C GLY A 277 9.43 -0.66 7.61
N ASP A 278 8.23 -0.94 7.11
CA ASP A 278 6.97 -0.32 7.53
C ASP A 278 6.33 -0.99 8.76
N HIS A 279 6.84 -2.16 9.14
CA HIS A 279 6.39 -2.93 10.28
C HIS A 279 7.57 -3.40 11.15
N GLU A 280 7.27 -3.79 12.38
CA GLU A 280 8.23 -4.48 13.23
C GLU A 280 8.47 -5.91 12.72
N ILE A 281 9.67 -6.45 12.98
CA ILE A 281 9.97 -7.86 12.70
C ILE A 281 8.91 -8.75 13.35
N PRO A 282 8.35 -9.73 12.62
CA PRO A 282 7.30 -10.62 13.14
C PRO A 282 7.70 -11.29 14.45
N ALA A 283 6.79 -11.27 15.42
CA ALA A 283 7.05 -11.78 16.76
C ALA A 283 7.34 -13.31 16.81
N GLU A 284 6.93 -14.03 15.77
CA GLU A 284 7.21 -15.48 15.60
C GLU A 284 8.65 -15.78 15.15
N CYS A 285 9.44 -14.77 14.78
CA CYS A 285 10.83 -14.95 14.39
C CYS A 285 11.68 -15.45 15.56
N THR A 286 12.59 -16.37 15.26
CA THR A 286 13.70 -16.76 16.12
C THR A 286 14.99 -16.14 15.58
N GLU A 287 15.97 -15.90 16.45
CA GLU A 287 17.26 -15.35 16.02
C GLU A 287 18.25 -16.48 15.75
N VAL A 288 18.83 -16.48 14.55
CA VAL A 288 19.91 -17.42 14.17
C VAL A 288 21.09 -16.61 13.64
N ASN A 289 22.22 -16.73 14.29
CA ASN A 289 23.44 -15.97 13.99
C ASN A 289 23.23 -14.44 13.95
N GLY A 290 22.33 -13.91 14.81
CA GLY A 290 22.02 -12.49 14.88
C GLY A 290 21.00 -12.00 13.83
N ILE A 291 20.43 -12.89 13.01
CA ILE A 291 19.43 -12.57 11.99
C ILE A 291 18.09 -13.16 12.39
N PRO A 292 16.99 -12.34 12.46
CA PRO A 292 15.65 -12.86 12.66
C PRO A 292 15.22 -13.74 11.49
N GLN A 293 14.64 -14.91 11.79
CA GLN A 293 14.10 -15.81 10.78
C GLN A 293 12.86 -16.56 11.28
N LYS A 294 12.04 -17.03 10.33
CA LYS A 294 10.84 -17.83 10.60
C LYS A 294 10.58 -18.84 9.48
N GLU A 295 9.79 -19.86 9.83
CA GLU A 295 9.28 -20.81 8.85
C GLU A 295 7.99 -20.29 8.20
N GLY A 296 7.86 -20.51 6.89
CA GLY A 296 6.72 -20.09 6.07
C GLY A 296 6.63 -18.58 5.82
N LEU A 297 5.83 -18.19 4.83
CA LEU A 297 5.67 -16.77 4.43
C LEU A 297 4.80 -15.99 5.41
N PHE A 298 3.69 -16.57 5.84
CA PHE A 298 2.61 -15.85 6.50
C PHE A 298 2.90 -15.54 7.97
N VAL A 299 2.35 -14.42 8.41
CA VAL A 299 2.43 -13.92 9.78
C VAL A 299 1.05 -13.95 10.41
N LYS A 300 0.97 -14.17 11.71
CA LYS A 300 -0.29 -14.14 12.43
C LYS A 300 -0.79 -12.71 12.56
N ALA A 301 -1.86 -12.36 11.84
CA ALA A 301 -2.55 -11.11 12.05
C ALA A 301 -3.32 -11.12 13.39
N PRO A 302 -3.23 -10.05 14.20
CA PRO A 302 -4.09 -9.92 15.39
C PRO A 302 -5.57 -9.90 15.00
N GLU A 303 -6.43 -10.56 15.78
CA GLU A 303 -7.88 -10.60 15.50
C GLU A 303 -8.53 -9.21 15.55
N SER A 304 -7.99 -8.30 16.36
CA SER A 304 -8.49 -6.92 16.50
C SER A 304 -8.13 -6.01 15.34
N THR A 305 -7.12 -6.35 14.53
CA THR A 305 -6.65 -5.53 13.43
C THR A 305 -7.58 -5.64 12.23
N LYS A 306 -8.04 -4.51 11.69
CA LYS A 306 -8.88 -4.45 10.50
C LYS A 306 -8.09 -4.66 9.22
N ASP A 307 -6.94 -3.97 9.09
CA ASP A 307 -6.02 -4.17 7.99
C ASP A 307 -5.14 -5.39 8.27
N LYS A 308 -5.38 -6.45 7.50
CA LYS A 308 -4.70 -7.74 7.67
C LYS A 308 -3.72 -8.05 6.54
N TYR A 309 -3.49 -7.11 5.62
CA TYR A 309 -2.63 -7.37 4.46
C TYR A 309 -1.19 -7.75 4.84
N ALA A 310 -0.69 -7.21 5.96
CA ALA A 310 0.61 -7.58 6.49
C ALA A 310 0.73 -9.08 6.85
N ALA A 311 -0.38 -9.84 6.96
CA ALA A 311 -0.34 -11.28 7.16
C ALA A 311 0.40 -12.04 6.04
N LEU A 312 0.49 -11.45 4.84
CA LEU A 312 1.18 -12.07 3.69
C LEU A 312 2.69 -12.20 3.89
N MET A 313 3.34 -11.20 4.53
CA MET A 313 4.81 -11.18 4.70
C MET A 313 5.29 -10.58 6.02
N GLY A 314 4.38 -10.08 6.84
CA GLY A 314 4.73 -9.28 8.03
C GLY A 314 4.94 -7.79 7.74
N GLY A 315 4.82 -7.36 6.49
CA GLY A 315 5.07 -6.01 6.01
C GLY A 315 6.11 -5.93 4.90
N ASN A 316 6.64 -4.73 4.65
CA ASN A 316 7.70 -4.51 3.68
C ASN A 316 9.00 -4.16 4.42
N PHE A 317 10.09 -4.87 4.11
CA PHE A 317 11.40 -4.70 4.74
C PHE A 317 12.45 -4.33 3.70
N ALA A 318 13.50 -3.66 4.15
CA ALA A 318 14.61 -3.24 3.29
C ALA A 318 15.21 -4.42 2.53
N LEU A 319 15.50 -5.51 3.24
CA LEU A 319 15.99 -6.76 2.66
C LEU A 319 15.33 -7.94 3.38
N THR A 320 14.75 -8.84 2.59
CA THR A 320 14.25 -10.12 3.05
C THR A 320 14.84 -11.21 2.16
N GLU A 321 15.38 -12.28 2.77
CA GLU A 321 15.88 -13.45 2.05
C GLU A 321 14.94 -14.64 2.29
N ILE A 322 14.64 -15.39 1.23
CA ILE A 322 13.78 -16.56 1.30
C ILE A 322 14.52 -17.75 0.70
N GLU A 323 14.58 -18.81 1.47
CA GLU A 323 15.08 -20.12 1.03
C GLU A 323 13.92 -21.10 0.94
N THR A 324 13.89 -21.89 -0.14
CA THR A 324 12.85 -22.91 -0.36
C THR A 324 13.46 -24.23 -0.81
N ASN A 325 12.64 -25.28 -0.90
CA ASN A 325 13.05 -26.56 -1.51
C ASN A 325 12.56 -26.72 -2.96
N ALA A 326 12.32 -25.61 -3.67
CA ALA A 326 12.02 -25.62 -5.10
C ALA A 326 13.20 -26.18 -5.92
N ASP A 327 12.89 -26.84 -7.05
CA ASP A 327 13.90 -27.43 -7.93
C ASP A 327 14.45 -26.35 -8.89
N SER A 328 15.16 -25.39 -8.35
CA SER A 328 15.81 -24.31 -9.10
C SER A 328 17.21 -24.05 -8.55
N ASN A 329 18.14 -23.74 -9.46
CA ASN A 329 19.47 -23.27 -9.10
C ASN A 329 19.61 -21.73 -9.24
N GLU A 330 18.52 -21.04 -9.59
CA GLU A 330 18.53 -19.59 -9.73
C GLU A 330 18.47 -18.93 -8.36
N HIS A 331 19.30 -17.91 -8.16
CA HIS A 331 19.15 -16.94 -7.10
C HIS A 331 18.56 -15.66 -7.67
N VAL A 332 17.33 -15.35 -7.29
CA VAL A 332 16.53 -14.27 -7.88
C VAL A 332 16.53 -13.07 -6.95
N LEU A 333 16.84 -11.89 -7.48
CA LEU A 333 16.57 -10.62 -6.81
C LEU A 333 15.23 -10.08 -7.27
N ILE A 334 14.34 -9.77 -6.35
CA ILE A 334 13.07 -9.10 -6.61
C ILE A 334 13.11 -7.69 -6.04
N LEU A 335 13.03 -6.69 -6.92
CA LEU A 335 12.81 -5.30 -6.53
C LEU A 335 11.32 -5.02 -6.56
N LYS A 336 10.76 -4.56 -5.45
CA LYS A 336 9.33 -4.66 -5.23
C LYS A 336 8.67 -3.49 -4.52
N ASP A 337 7.35 -3.43 -4.71
CA ASP A 337 6.40 -2.82 -3.77
C ASP A 337 5.54 -3.89 -3.07
N SER A 338 4.48 -3.48 -2.38
CA SER A 338 3.60 -4.38 -1.63
C SER A 338 2.74 -5.33 -2.50
N TYR A 339 2.56 -5.04 -3.77
CA TYR A 339 1.84 -5.95 -4.69
C TYR A 339 2.54 -7.29 -4.85
N ALA A 340 3.87 -7.31 -4.78
CA ALA A 340 4.66 -8.55 -4.84
C ALA A 340 4.32 -9.53 -3.72
N ASN A 341 3.87 -9.06 -2.54
CA ASN A 341 3.62 -9.93 -1.39
C ASN A 341 2.59 -11.04 -1.71
N ALA A 342 1.60 -10.75 -2.55
CA ALA A 342 0.59 -11.72 -2.95
C ALA A 342 1.09 -12.71 -4.04
N VAL A 343 2.19 -12.40 -4.74
CA VAL A 343 2.79 -13.27 -5.78
C VAL A 343 3.85 -14.20 -5.21
N LEU A 344 4.33 -13.94 -3.99
CA LEU A 344 5.43 -14.69 -3.38
C LEU A 344 5.17 -16.19 -3.22
N PRO A 345 3.97 -16.69 -2.91
CA PRO A 345 3.73 -18.13 -2.85
C PRO A 345 4.14 -18.85 -4.13
N GLU A 346 3.76 -18.32 -5.29
CA GLU A 346 4.08 -18.88 -6.61
C GLU A 346 5.59 -18.80 -6.89
N LEU A 347 6.22 -17.66 -6.60
CA LEU A 347 7.66 -17.49 -6.78
C LEU A 347 8.47 -18.42 -5.85
N CYS A 348 8.03 -18.63 -4.61
CA CYS A 348 8.63 -19.58 -3.69
C CYS A 348 8.47 -21.04 -4.14
N ALA A 349 7.43 -21.37 -4.89
CA ALA A 349 7.27 -22.70 -5.49
C ALA A 349 8.12 -22.88 -6.75
N GLN A 350 8.62 -21.78 -7.33
CA GLN A 350 9.43 -21.77 -8.56
C GLN A 350 10.94 -21.67 -8.30
N PHE A 351 11.34 -20.85 -7.29
CA PHE A 351 12.76 -20.54 -7.02
C PHE A 351 13.18 -20.99 -5.65
N SER A 352 14.43 -21.49 -5.53
CA SER A 352 15.01 -21.96 -4.27
C SER A 352 15.61 -20.85 -3.42
N HIS A 353 16.07 -19.75 -4.05
CA HIS A 353 16.69 -18.62 -3.37
C HIS A 353 16.12 -17.32 -3.92
N ILE A 354 15.49 -16.53 -3.06
CA ILE A 354 14.87 -15.24 -3.41
C ILE A 354 15.37 -14.18 -2.45
N SER A 355 15.90 -13.09 -2.98
CA SER A 355 16.16 -11.86 -2.24
C SER A 355 15.13 -10.82 -2.61
N LEU A 356 14.45 -10.21 -1.62
CA LEU A 356 13.48 -9.15 -1.81
C LEU A 356 14.09 -7.83 -1.32
N ILE A 357 14.12 -6.82 -2.17
CA ILE A 357 14.53 -5.46 -1.80
C ILE A 357 13.38 -4.49 -2.05
N ASP A 358 13.02 -3.74 -0.99
CA ASP A 358 12.12 -2.60 -1.09
C ASP A 358 12.93 -1.31 -0.97
N LEU A 359 13.04 -0.58 -2.07
CA LEU A 359 13.89 0.62 -2.19
C LEU A 359 13.51 1.73 -1.21
N ARG A 360 12.27 1.77 -0.74
CA ARG A 360 11.80 2.75 0.26
C ARG A 360 12.59 2.65 1.57
N TYR A 361 13.12 1.46 1.90
CA TYR A 361 13.79 1.15 3.16
C TYR A 361 15.25 0.76 2.96
N TYR A 362 15.66 0.32 1.77
CA TYR A 362 17.02 -0.18 1.49
C TYR A 362 18.06 0.95 1.31
N HIS A 363 17.64 2.15 0.96
CA HIS A 363 18.50 3.30 0.62
C HIS A 363 19.49 3.74 1.73
N MET A 364 19.32 3.27 2.96
CA MET A 364 20.21 3.55 4.08
C MET A 364 21.30 2.48 4.29
N GLN A 365 21.42 1.49 3.39
CA GLN A 365 22.38 0.42 3.53
C GLN A 365 23.75 0.83 2.99
N GLU A 366 24.82 0.22 3.54
CA GLU A 366 26.21 0.46 3.06
C GLU A 366 26.45 -0.21 1.69
N GLU A 367 25.82 -1.37 1.44
CA GLU A 367 25.91 -2.11 0.18
C GLU A 367 24.82 -1.62 -0.78
N SER A 368 25.19 -1.15 -1.97
CA SER A 368 24.23 -0.78 -3.02
C SER A 368 23.57 -2.02 -3.64
N VAL A 369 22.42 -1.83 -4.32
CA VAL A 369 21.73 -2.94 -5.00
C VAL A 369 22.63 -3.60 -6.06
N SER A 370 23.42 -2.81 -6.79
CA SER A 370 24.38 -3.30 -7.78
C SER A 370 25.51 -4.14 -7.17
N GLU A 371 25.99 -3.78 -5.96
CA GLU A 371 26.96 -4.56 -5.21
C GLU A 371 26.35 -5.84 -4.70
N TYR A 372 25.10 -5.78 -4.16
CA TYR A 372 24.35 -6.95 -3.69
C TYR A 372 24.20 -8.01 -4.79
N VAL A 373 23.82 -7.60 -6.01
CA VAL A 373 23.72 -8.52 -7.16
C VAL A 373 25.01 -9.28 -7.38
N LYS A 374 26.18 -8.58 -7.34
CA LYS A 374 27.49 -9.18 -7.59
C LYS A 374 27.98 -10.08 -6.46
N SER A 375 27.78 -9.65 -5.20
CA SER A 375 28.28 -10.35 -4.01
C SER A 375 27.48 -11.61 -3.68
N HIS A 376 26.17 -11.65 -4.02
CA HIS A 376 25.26 -12.73 -3.69
C HIS A 376 24.96 -13.71 -4.86
N GLY A 377 25.64 -13.55 -6.00
CA GLY A 377 25.51 -14.47 -7.12
C GLY A 377 24.12 -14.47 -7.75
N ILE A 378 23.46 -13.32 -7.76
CA ILE A 378 22.18 -13.14 -8.42
C ILE A 378 22.34 -13.40 -9.91
N ASN A 379 21.45 -14.21 -10.48
CA ASN A 379 21.45 -14.52 -11.92
C ASN A 379 20.15 -14.17 -12.65
N ARG A 380 19.15 -13.67 -11.91
CA ARG A 380 17.91 -13.09 -12.45
C ARG A 380 17.45 -11.92 -11.58
N VAL A 381 17.01 -10.85 -12.20
CA VAL A 381 16.37 -9.70 -11.53
C VAL A 381 14.93 -9.60 -11.99
N ILE A 382 14.00 -9.46 -11.06
CA ILE A 382 12.59 -9.28 -11.36
C ILE A 382 12.12 -7.98 -10.72
N TYR A 383 11.55 -7.07 -11.50
CA TYR A 383 10.83 -5.92 -11.00
C TYR A 383 9.35 -6.29 -10.82
N ILE A 384 8.81 -6.14 -9.62
CA ILE A 384 7.37 -6.34 -9.36
C ILE A 384 6.83 -5.07 -8.74
N TYR A 385 6.20 -4.26 -9.57
CA TYR A 385 5.67 -2.96 -9.16
C TYR A 385 4.25 -2.73 -9.67
N ASN A 386 3.46 -2.10 -8.83
CA ASN A 386 2.20 -1.50 -9.26
C ASN A 386 2.48 -0.25 -10.10
N ILE A 387 1.64 0.01 -11.10
CA ILE A 387 1.83 1.16 -12.00
C ILE A 387 1.81 2.50 -11.25
N ASP A 388 1.00 2.63 -10.19
CA ASP A 388 0.94 3.85 -9.39
C ASP A 388 2.20 4.05 -8.53
N PHE A 389 2.92 2.97 -8.19
CA PHE A 389 4.22 3.07 -7.54
C PHE A 389 5.26 3.72 -8.47
N LEU A 390 5.33 3.31 -9.74
CA LEU A 390 6.17 3.99 -10.74
C LEU A 390 5.75 5.45 -10.97
N ASN A 391 4.49 5.75 -10.76
CA ASN A 391 3.91 7.07 -10.97
C ASN A 391 4.22 8.06 -9.83
N THR A 392 4.43 7.58 -8.60
CA THR A 392 4.45 8.42 -7.40
C THR A 392 5.73 8.29 -6.56
N ASP A 393 6.38 7.13 -6.54
CA ASP A 393 7.55 6.88 -5.72
C ASP A 393 8.81 7.53 -6.31
N ASN A 394 9.72 7.96 -5.44
CA ASN A 394 10.98 8.63 -5.83
C ASN A 394 12.23 7.90 -5.34
N ASN A 395 12.11 6.68 -4.82
CA ASN A 395 13.22 5.92 -4.28
C ASN A 395 14.02 5.14 -5.33
N PHE A 396 13.59 5.11 -6.61
CA PHE A 396 14.32 4.43 -7.68
C PHE A 396 15.73 4.99 -7.93
N VAL A 397 15.99 6.22 -7.51
CA VAL A 397 17.33 6.84 -7.55
C VAL A 397 18.36 6.11 -6.69
N TRP A 398 17.93 5.22 -5.80
CA TRP A 398 18.81 4.41 -4.92
C TRP A 398 19.19 3.06 -5.53
N LEU A 399 18.90 2.82 -6.80
CA LEU A 399 19.34 1.62 -7.52
C LEU A 399 20.82 1.63 -7.87
N GLU A 400 21.45 2.80 -7.92
CA GLU A 400 22.86 2.99 -8.26
C GLU A 400 23.82 2.60 -7.14
#